data_8e25e7b107ddb38b64b081fb1ebb54f3
#
_entry.id   8e25e7b107ddb38b64b081fb1ebb54f3
#
_cell.length_a   1.000
_cell.length_b   1.000
_cell.length_c   1.000
_cell.angle_alpha   90.00
_cell.angle_beta   90.00
_cell.angle_gamma   90.00
#
_symmetry.space_group_name_H-M   'P 1'
#
loop_
_entity.id
_entity.type
_entity.pdbx_description
1 polymer ?
#
loop_
_entity_poly.entity_id
_entity_poly.type
_entity_poly.pdbx_seq_one_letter_code
_entity_poly.pdbx_strand_id
1 'polypeptide(L)'
;MAEETILVVDGDELAFVHAIAAEQKLLVYKNMTNEFEHGFKNKTEFAKFMSGIDIPEGLFTSEEKRVAEPKQNAFSTVKKKLLWLQNKFKTESVEIYISGDNNFRDTLPLPKNNDLEKSGQYKGQRDPNSKPLLLDDVREYLVRYWNAQLVHGYETDDKLSMRVYDGYKSGQKIIGCTQDKDRLGNMGWWYDHINDSDGNGEPQFIDGLGEVYTDTTNKTEKSWGNGRKWLYYQWLVGDGVDNYDPRDIAKQLGLKLKSFGAKTAIKLLTPLQTDKECIQAVHDKYLEWYGAEQFSYIAYDETVHSVDYIDVMQLYFDCARMLRFEGDKVCVRTMLKKMGDI
;
A
#
# COMPACT_ATOMS: atom_id res chain seq x y z
N MET A 1 13.59 34.83 -4.58
CA MET A 1 12.17 34.45 -4.49
C MET A 1 12.16 33.11 -3.75
N ALA A 2 11.28 32.89 -2.78
CA ALA A 2 11.15 31.56 -2.17
C ALA A 2 10.71 30.60 -3.28
N GLU A 3 11.38 29.46 -3.38
CA GLU A 3 11.05 28.43 -4.36
C GLU A 3 9.65 27.90 -4.07
N GLU A 4 8.81 27.82 -5.10
CA GLU A 4 7.42 27.39 -4.95
C GLU A 4 7.36 25.92 -4.50
N THR A 5 6.60 25.65 -3.44
CA THR A 5 6.35 24.28 -2.99
C THR A 5 5.38 23.60 -3.95
N ILE A 6 5.71 22.37 -4.39
CA ILE A 6 4.81 21.51 -5.18
C ILE A 6 4.27 20.41 -4.30
N LEU A 7 2.96 20.19 -4.31
CA LEU A 7 2.32 19.04 -3.67
C LEU A 7 2.08 17.95 -4.71
N VAL A 8 2.46 16.73 -4.38
CA VAL A 8 2.22 15.54 -5.22
C VAL A 8 1.34 14.59 -4.44
N VAL A 9 0.10 14.44 -4.87
CA VAL A 9 -0.96 13.76 -4.10
C VAL A 9 -1.29 12.42 -4.71
N ASP A 10 -1.39 11.39 -3.85
CA ASP A 10 -1.94 10.10 -4.20
C ASP A 10 -3.45 10.24 -4.45
N GLY A 11 -3.83 10.21 -5.74
CA GLY A 11 -5.21 10.35 -6.15
C GLY A 11 -6.03 9.09 -5.90
N ASP A 12 -5.43 7.91 -5.90
CA ASP A 12 -6.12 6.65 -5.60
C ASP A 12 -6.51 6.59 -4.12
N GLU A 13 -5.57 6.93 -3.24
CA GLU A 13 -5.82 7.01 -1.81
C GLU A 13 -6.88 8.08 -1.50
N LEU A 14 -6.72 9.28 -2.07
CA LEU A 14 -7.66 10.38 -1.89
C LEU A 14 -9.07 9.95 -2.36
N ALA A 15 -9.18 9.31 -3.53
CA ALA A 15 -10.44 8.82 -4.05
C ALA A 15 -11.05 7.73 -3.15
N PHE A 16 -10.25 6.79 -2.69
CA PHE A 16 -10.70 5.69 -1.85
C PHE A 16 -11.27 6.20 -0.51
N VAL A 17 -10.53 7.04 0.20
CA VAL A 17 -10.94 7.56 1.52
C VAL A 17 -12.23 8.36 1.43
N HIS A 18 -12.37 9.20 0.41
CA HIS A 18 -13.56 10.04 0.26
C HIS A 18 -14.76 9.28 -0.34
N ALA A 19 -14.53 8.27 -1.16
CA ALA A 19 -15.59 7.41 -1.66
C ALA A 19 -16.18 6.53 -0.54
N ILE A 20 -15.32 5.90 0.29
CA ILE A 20 -15.80 5.07 1.40
C ILE A 20 -16.48 5.90 2.49
N ALA A 21 -16.03 7.13 2.74
CA ALA A 21 -16.68 8.05 3.68
C ALA A 21 -18.08 8.49 3.24
N ALA A 22 -18.39 8.38 1.93
CA ALA A 22 -19.71 8.65 1.35
C ALA A 22 -20.56 7.38 1.20
N GLU A 23 -20.24 6.32 1.94
CA GLU A 23 -21.01 5.09 1.97
C GLU A 23 -21.62 4.84 3.35
N GLN A 24 -22.79 4.24 3.33
CA GLN A 24 -23.46 3.73 4.54
C GLN A 24 -23.63 2.22 4.44
N LYS A 25 -23.39 1.53 5.53
CA LYS A 25 -23.80 0.12 5.68
C LYS A 25 -25.18 0.11 6.32
N LEU A 26 -26.14 -0.45 5.62
CA LEU A 26 -27.49 -0.64 6.10
C LEU A 26 -27.75 -2.13 6.36
N LEU A 27 -28.46 -2.43 7.44
CA LEU A 27 -29.11 -3.72 7.64
C LEU A 27 -30.48 -3.67 6.96
N VAL A 28 -30.57 -4.35 5.82
CA VAL A 28 -31.84 -4.42 5.08
C VAL A 28 -32.65 -5.60 5.59
N TYR A 29 -33.82 -5.31 6.14
CA TYR A 29 -34.77 -6.32 6.59
C TYR A 29 -35.84 -6.52 5.54
N LYS A 30 -36.07 -7.78 5.17
CA LYS A 30 -37.12 -8.22 4.24
C LYS A 30 -38.11 -9.09 4.98
N ASN A 31 -39.40 -8.78 4.86
CA ASN A 31 -40.43 -9.65 5.39
C ASN A 31 -40.68 -10.82 4.41
N MET A 32 -40.68 -12.05 4.92
CA MET A 32 -40.86 -13.25 4.10
C MET A 32 -42.27 -13.43 3.57
N THR A 33 -43.25 -12.69 4.09
CA THR A 33 -44.67 -12.86 3.78
C THR A 33 -45.28 -11.73 2.94
N ASN A 34 -44.58 -10.62 2.80
CA ASN A 34 -45.04 -9.46 2.04
C ASN A 34 -43.85 -8.75 1.36
N GLU A 35 -44.11 -7.71 0.59
CA GLU A 35 -43.09 -6.94 -0.16
C GLU A 35 -42.32 -5.94 0.70
N PHE A 36 -42.43 -5.97 2.05
CA PHE A 36 -41.70 -5.05 2.90
C PHE A 36 -40.21 -5.29 2.80
N GLU A 37 -39.47 -4.28 2.38
CA GLU A 37 -38.02 -4.20 2.43
C GLU A 37 -37.62 -2.81 2.94
N HIS A 38 -36.82 -2.74 4.01
CA HIS A 38 -36.34 -1.46 4.52
C HIS A 38 -34.94 -1.59 5.14
N GLY A 39 -34.12 -0.56 4.92
CA GLY A 39 -32.76 -0.48 5.46
C GLY A 39 -32.70 0.31 6.77
N PHE A 40 -32.04 -0.26 7.77
CA PHE A 40 -31.79 0.34 9.09
C PHE A 40 -30.29 0.47 9.33
N LYS A 41 -29.88 1.50 10.08
CA LYS A 41 -28.45 1.71 10.40
C LYS A 41 -27.87 0.60 11.29
N ASN A 42 -28.71 0.00 12.14
CA ASN A 42 -28.32 -1.05 13.05
C ASN A 42 -29.53 -1.84 13.56
N LYS A 43 -29.27 -2.95 14.27
CA LYS A 43 -30.32 -3.80 14.88
C LYS A 43 -31.20 -3.05 15.88
N THR A 44 -30.65 -2.07 16.60
CA THR A 44 -31.42 -1.28 17.59
C THR A 44 -32.47 -0.42 16.92
N GLU A 45 -32.16 0.18 15.77
CA GLU A 45 -33.11 0.98 15.01
C GLU A 45 -34.24 0.09 14.45
N PHE A 46 -33.92 -1.11 13.95
CA PHE A 46 -34.92 -2.09 13.57
C PHE A 46 -35.81 -2.53 14.74
N ALA A 47 -35.23 -2.89 15.89
CA ALA A 47 -35.98 -3.29 17.08
C ALA A 47 -36.93 -2.16 17.56
N LYS A 48 -36.47 -0.89 17.49
CA LYS A 48 -37.32 0.27 17.78
C LYS A 48 -38.46 0.42 16.78
N PHE A 49 -38.23 0.20 15.51
CA PHE A 49 -39.28 0.17 14.49
C PHE A 49 -40.31 -0.94 14.78
N MET A 50 -39.83 -2.15 15.12
CA MET A 50 -40.67 -3.32 15.42
C MET A 50 -41.49 -3.15 16.70
N SER A 51 -41.05 -2.36 17.68
CA SER A 51 -41.76 -2.19 18.95
C SER A 51 -43.16 -1.59 18.83
N GLY A 52 -43.52 -1.02 17.66
CA GLY A 52 -44.86 -0.53 17.36
C GLY A 52 -45.67 -1.40 16.39
N ILE A 53 -45.14 -2.59 16.02
CA ILE A 53 -45.74 -3.43 14.98
C ILE A 53 -46.00 -4.84 15.56
N ASP A 54 -47.20 -5.31 15.40
CA ASP A 54 -47.62 -6.67 15.86
C ASP A 54 -47.31 -7.74 14.79
N ILE A 55 -46.01 -7.85 14.42
CA ILE A 55 -45.49 -8.88 13.50
C ILE A 55 -44.31 -9.57 14.16
N PRO A 56 -44.28 -10.92 14.23
CA PRO A 56 -43.16 -11.65 14.81
C PRO A 56 -41.83 -11.35 14.09
N GLU A 57 -40.77 -11.05 14.85
CA GLU A 57 -39.42 -10.81 14.32
C GLU A 57 -38.90 -11.97 13.44
N GLY A 58 -39.29 -13.21 13.76
CA GLY A 58 -38.89 -14.40 13.00
C GLY A 58 -39.39 -14.47 11.55
N LEU A 59 -40.26 -13.55 11.14
CA LEU A 59 -40.70 -13.41 9.73
C LEU A 59 -39.81 -12.48 8.89
N PHE A 60 -38.74 -11.92 9.47
CA PHE A 60 -37.81 -11.08 8.74
C PHE A 60 -36.47 -11.78 8.51
N THR A 61 -35.96 -11.69 7.31
CA THR A 61 -34.55 -11.96 6.99
C THR A 61 -33.79 -10.65 6.96
N SER A 62 -32.50 -10.67 7.28
CA SER A 62 -31.65 -9.47 7.21
C SER A 62 -30.40 -9.73 6.40
N GLU A 63 -30.00 -8.75 5.59
CA GLU A 63 -28.74 -8.73 4.88
C GLU A 63 -28.02 -7.39 5.07
N GLU A 64 -26.69 -7.38 5.10
CA GLU A 64 -25.93 -6.14 5.05
C GLU A 64 -25.87 -5.64 3.61
N LYS A 65 -26.24 -4.38 3.40
CA LYS A 65 -26.18 -3.73 2.09
C LYS A 65 -25.39 -2.42 2.19
N ARG A 66 -24.45 -2.23 1.27
CA ARG A 66 -23.75 -0.95 1.13
C ARG A 66 -24.56 -0.05 0.23
N VAL A 67 -24.73 1.21 0.65
CA VAL A 67 -25.47 2.23 -0.10
C VAL A 67 -24.62 3.49 -0.18
N ALA A 68 -24.44 3.99 -1.40
CA ALA A 68 -23.71 5.24 -1.60
C ALA A 68 -24.62 6.45 -1.34
N GLU A 69 -24.05 7.48 -0.72
CA GLU A 69 -24.63 8.82 -0.71
C GLU A 69 -24.58 9.45 -2.13
N PRO A 70 -25.27 10.59 -2.34
CA PRO A 70 -25.10 11.35 -3.58
C PRO A 70 -23.62 11.67 -3.81
N LYS A 71 -23.10 11.36 -4.99
CA LYS A 71 -21.67 11.47 -5.34
C LYS A 71 -21.10 12.89 -5.14
N GLN A 72 -21.96 13.91 -5.17
CA GLN A 72 -21.59 15.29 -4.89
C GLN A 72 -21.02 15.48 -3.46
N ASN A 73 -21.41 14.62 -2.51
CA ASN A 73 -20.88 14.64 -1.15
C ASN A 73 -19.39 14.23 -1.15
N ALA A 74 -19.06 13.13 -1.84
CA ALA A 74 -17.67 12.71 -2.02
C ALA A 74 -16.84 13.78 -2.76
N PHE A 75 -17.36 14.35 -3.85
CA PHE A 75 -16.69 15.41 -4.61
C PHE A 75 -16.42 16.65 -3.75
N SER A 76 -17.39 17.04 -2.93
CA SER A 76 -17.25 18.21 -2.02
C SER A 76 -16.16 17.96 -0.97
N THR A 77 -16.08 16.76 -0.41
CA THR A 77 -15.05 16.43 0.60
C THR A 77 -13.67 16.35 -0.02
N VAL A 78 -13.51 15.76 -1.21
CA VAL A 78 -12.25 15.78 -1.99
C VAL A 78 -11.80 17.21 -2.27
N LYS A 79 -12.70 18.06 -2.79
CA LYS A 79 -12.40 19.48 -3.05
C LYS A 79 -11.93 20.20 -1.80
N LYS A 80 -12.64 20.01 -0.67
CA LYS A 80 -12.25 20.61 0.62
C LYS A 80 -10.86 20.18 1.06
N LYS A 81 -10.54 18.90 0.89
CA LYS A 81 -9.22 18.35 1.26
C LYS A 81 -8.09 18.94 0.41
N LEU A 82 -8.28 19.03 -0.90
CA LEU A 82 -7.28 19.62 -1.80
C LEU A 82 -7.07 21.11 -1.53
N LEU A 83 -8.14 21.88 -1.36
CA LEU A 83 -8.06 23.31 -0.99
C LEU A 83 -7.39 23.50 0.38
N TRP A 84 -7.65 22.61 1.33
CA TRP A 84 -6.99 22.63 2.63
C TRP A 84 -5.49 22.38 2.50
N LEU A 85 -5.05 21.42 1.68
CA LEU A 85 -3.64 21.17 1.40
C LEU A 85 -2.96 22.40 0.77
N GLN A 86 -3.59 23.01 -0.24
CA GLN A 86 -3.08 24.23 -0.87
C GLN A 86 -2.90 25.37 0.15
N ASN A 87 -3.90 25.59 1.02
CA ASN A 87 -3.84 26.62 2.06
C ASN A 87 -2.76 26.33 3.12
N LYS A 88 -2.65 25.08 3.57
CA LYS A 88 -1.66 24.67 4.57
C LYS A 88 -0.24 24.92 4.07
N PHE A 89 0.06 24.57 2.84
CA PHE A 89 1.39 24.73 2.25
C PHE A 89 1.58 26.05 1.46
N LYS A 90 0.56 26.88 1.40
CA LYS A 90 0.56 28.18 0.69
C LYS A 90 1.03 28.04 -0.76
N THR A 91 0.46 27.09 -1.47
CA THR A 91 0.78 26.82 -2.88
C THR A 91 -0.47 26.51 -3.68
N GLU A 92 -0.45 26.88 -4.96
CA GLU A 92 -1.47 26.45 -5.93
C GLU A 92 -1.00 25.25 -6.76
N SER A 93 0.29 24.91 -6.68
CA SER A 93 0.91 23.83 -7.45
C SER A 93 0.60 22.48 -6.83
N VAL A 94 -0.39 21.79 -7.39
CA VAL A 94 -0.81 20.44 -6.98
C VAL A 94 -0.79 19.52 -8.20
N GLU A 95 0.01 18.47 -8.12
CA GLU A 95 0.02 17.36 -9.06
C GLU A 95 -0.72 16.18 -8.43
N ILE A 96 -1.68 15.58 -9.14
CA ILE A 96 -2.44 14.43 -8.65
C ILE A 96 -2.21 13.27 -9.62
N TYR A 97 -1.87 12.12 -9.08
CA TYR A 97 -1.67 10.91 -9.88
C TYR A 97 -2.66 9.82 -9.48
N ILE A 98 -3.09 9.02 -10.46
CA ILE A 98 -4.04 7.92 -10.30
C ILE A 98 -3.50 6.73 -11.08
N SER A 99 -3.51 5.54 -10.50
CA SER A 99 -3.08 4.31 -11.17
C SER A 99 -3.95 4.00 -12.39
N GLY A 100 -3.28 3.78 -13.50
CA GLY A 100 -3.87 3.26 -14.74
C GLY A 100 -3.63 1.75 -14.86
N ASP A 101 -3.24 1.33 -16.07
CA ASP A 101 -3.08 -0.07 -16.41
C ASP A 101 -1.59 -0.49 -16.46
N ASN A 102 -1.38 -1.82 -16.53
CA ASN A 102 -0.08 -2.44 -16.81
C ASN A 102 1.00 -2.19 -15.74
N ASN A 103 0.64 -2.22 -14.46
CA ASN A 103 1.63 -2.22 -13.38
C ASN A 103 2.60 -3.41 -13.55
N PHE A 104 3.91 -3.13 -13.61
CA PHE A 104 4.91 -4.19 -13.81
C PHE A 104 4.91 -5.24 -12.69
N ARG A 105 4.50 -4.86 -11.46
CA ARG A 105 4.41 -5.79 -10.33
C ARG A 105 3.35 -6.85 -10.52
N ASP A 106 2.31 -6.58 -11.32
CA ASP A 106 1.25 -7.55 -11.62
C ASP A 106 1.77 -8.75 -12.43
N THR A 107 2.93 -8.59 -13.08
CA THR A 107 3.58 -9.64 -13.89
C THR A 107 4.77 -10.30 -13.20
N LEU A 108 5.09 -9.91 -11.96
CA LEU A 108 6.16 -10.55 -11.20
C LEU A 108 5.78 -12.01 -10.91
N PRO A 109 6.69 -12.99 -11.17
CA PRO A 109 6.39 -14.40 -11.02
C PRO A 109 6.42 -14.83 -9.55
N LEU A 110 5.55 -14.27 -8.74
CA LEU A 110 5.40 -14.65 -7.34
C LEU A 110 4.94 -16.11 -7.22
N PRO A 111 5.34 -16.84 -6.19
CA PRO A 111 5.03 -18.25 -6.06
C PRO A 111 3.53 -18.50 -5.97
N LYS A 112 3.09 -19.62 -6.54
CA LYS A 112 1.72 -20.09 -6.38
C LYS A 112 1.44 -20.33 -4.90
N ASN A 113 0.30 -19.84 -4.43
CA ASN A 113 -0.16 -20.11 -3.08
C ASN A 113 -0.65 -21.57 -2.98
N ASN A 114 -0.27 -22.27 -1.91
CA ASN A 114 -0.77 -23.62 -1.64
C ASN A 114 -2.26 -23.61 -1.20
N ASP A 115 -2.79 -22.48 -0.79
CA ASP A 115 -4.20 -22.26 -0.54
C ASP A 115 -4.89 -21.94 -1.87
N LEU A 116 -5.65 -22.90 -2.41
CA LEU A 116 -6.32 -22.80 -3.71
C LEU A 116 -7.34 -21.64 -3.80
N GLU A 117 -7.78 -21.11 -2.66
CA GLU A 117 -8.73 -19.99 -2.62
C GLU A 117 -8.05 -18.62 -2.74
N LYS A 118 -6.70 -18.57 -2.66
CA LYS A 118 -5.94 -17.34 -2.65
C LYS A 118 -5.03 -17.24 -3.87
N SER A 119 -5.11 -16.12 -4.58
CA SER A 119 -4.16 -15.81 -5.65
C SER A 119 -2.75 -15.61 -5.09
N GLY A 120 -1.73 -16.16 -5.72
CA GLY A 120 -0.33 -15.86 -5.45
C GLY A 120 0.15 -14.54 -6.06
N GLN A 121 -0.65 -13.91 -6.90
CA GLN A 121 -0.30 -12.67 -7.59
C GLN A 121 -0.09 -11.49 -6.62
N TYR A 122 0.74 -10.54 -7.01
CA TYR A 122 0.90 -9.26 -6.29
C TYR A 122 -0.46 -8.59 -6.08
N LYS A 123 -0.76 -8.19 -4.84
CA LYS A 123 -2.06 -7.64 -4.43
C LYS A 123 -3.29 -8.54 -4.73
N GLY A 124 -3.07 -9.79 -5.14
CA GLY A 124 -4.13 -10.71 -5.59
C GLY A 124 -5.11 -11.19 -4.49
N GLN A 125 -4.84 -10.90 -3.22
CA GLN A 125 -5.73 -11.20 -2.10
C GLN A 125 -6.76 -10.10 -1.80
N ARG A 126 -6.73 -8.98 -2.52
CA ARG A 126 -7.68 -7.88 -2.31
C ARG A 126 -9.07 -8.31 -2.71
N ASP A 127 -10.02 -8.21 -1.77
CA ASP A 127 -11.43 -8.51 -2.06
C ASP A 127 -12.02 -7.45 -3.00
N PRO A 128 -12.44 -7.82 -4.22
CA PRO A 128 -13.09 -6.89 -5.15
C PRO A 128 -14.33 -6.21 -4.56
N ASN A 129 -15.04 -6.89 -3.63
CA ASN A 129 -16.23 -6.35 -2.98
C ASN A 129 -15.89 -5.28 -1.93
N SER A 130 -14.63 -5.16 -1.52
CA SER A 130 -14.19 -4.08 -0.62
C SER A 130 -14.06 -2.72 -1.31
N LYS A 131 -14.07 -2.69 -2.65
CA LYS A 131 -13.96 -1.46 -3.44
C LYS A 131 -15.12 -0.51 -3.11
N PRO A 132 -14.86 0.78 -2.78
CA PRO A 132 -15.91 1.76 -2.56
C PRO A 132 -16.82 1.94 -3.77
N LEU A 133 -18.15 2.08 -3.53
CA LEU A 133 -19.15 2.19 -4.60
C LEU A 133 -18.93 3.41 -5.49
N LEU A 134 -18.44 4.52 -4.93
CA LEU A 134 -18.20 5.77 -5.65
C LEU A 134 -16.74 5.95 -6.09
N LEU A 135 -15.87 4.92 -5.96
CA LEU A 135 -14.46 5.07 -6.24
C LEU A 135 -14.19 5.57 -7.67
N ASP A 136 -14.84 4.95 -8.66
CA ASP A 136 -14.64 5.31 -10.07
C ASP A 136 -15.20 6.71 -10.38
N ASP A 137 -16.33 7.10 -9.79
CA ASP A 137 -16.88 8.46 -9.91
C ASP A 137 -15.92 9.51 -9.35
N VAL A 138 -15.28 9.24 -8.21
CA VAL A 138 -14.33 10.17 -7.59
C VAL A 138 -13.03 10.25 -8.39
N ARG A 139 -12.51 9.13 -8.91
CA ARG A 139 -11.35 9.13 -9.80
C ARG A 139 -11.63 9.94 -11.08
N GLU A 140 -12.78 9.75 -11.69
CA GLU A 140 -13.21 10.55 -12.86
C GLU A 140 -13.33 12.03 -12.52
N TYR A 141 -13.85 12.37 -11.33
CA TYR A 141 -13.92 13.76 -10.84
C TYR A 141 -12.52 14.38 -10.72
N LEU A 142 -11.55 13.66 -10.17
CA LEU A 142 -10.17 14.13 -10.06
C LEU A 142 -9.54 14.39 -11.44
N VAL A 143 -9.74 13.49 -12.40
CA VAL A 143 -9.25 13.65 -13.78
C VAL A 143 -9.88 14.87 -14.45
N ARG A 144 -11.19 15.02 -14.37
CA ARG A 144 -11.93 16.08 -15.10
C ARG A 144 -11.77 17.47 -14.49
N TYR A 145 -11.69 17.58 -13.16
CA TYR A 145 -11.80 18.88 -12.48
C TYR A 145 -10.51 19.30 -11.76
N TRP A 146 -9.58 18.35 -11.58
CA TRP A 146 -8.30 18.58 -10.91
C TRP A 146 -7.10 18.20 -11.76
N ASN A 147 -7.30 17.87 -13.03
CA ASN A 147 -6.27 17.47 -13.98
C ASN A 147 -5.39 16.30 -13.48
N ALA A 148 -5.97 15.37 -12.72
CA ALA A 148 -5.26 14.19 -12.27
C ALA A 148 -4.76 13.37 -13.46
N GLN A 149 -3.51 12.91 -13.39
CA GLN A 149 -2.85 12.18 -14.46
C GLN A 149 -2.91 10.68 -14.19
N LEU A 150 -3.29 9.92 -15.22
CA LEU A 150 -3.22 8.45 -15.17
C LEU A 150 -1.77 8.00 -15.35
N VAL A 151 -1.35 7.08 -14.49
CA VAL A 151 -0.03 6.47 -14.47
C VAL A 151 -0.13 5.07 -15.04
N HIS A 152 0.67 4.73 -16.04
CA HIS A 152 0.68 3.42 -16.67
C HIS A 152 2.06 2.76 -16.55
N GLY A 153 2.08 1.44 -16.40
CA GLY A 153 3.31 0.64 -16.31
C GLY A 153 3.87 0.49 -14.89
N TYR A 154 3.44 1.31 -13.94
CA TYR A 154 3.81 1.27 -12.53
C TYR A 154 2.70 1.86 -11.66
N GLU A 155 2.84 1.81 -10.34
CA GLU A 155 1.81 2.30 -9.40
C GLU A 155 1.89 3.82 -9.20
N THR A 156 0.81 4.40 -8.69
CA THR A 156 0.76 5.81 -8.29
C THR A 156 1.89 6.14 -7.30
N ASP A 157 2.14 5.26 -6.33
CA ASP A 157 3.20 5.41 -5.33
C ASP A 157 4.60 5.54 -5.97
N ASP A 158 4.87 4.78 -7.03
CA ASP A 158 6.11 4.95 -7.81
C ASP A 158 6.21 6.35 -8.41
N LYS A 159 5.12 6.86 -8.97
CA LYS A 159 5.10 8.22 -9.56
C LYS A 159 5.32 9.30 -8.51
N LEU A 160 4.67 9.16 -7.34
CA LEU A 160 4.92 10.05 -6.22
C LEU A 160 6.39 10.01 -5.81
N SER A 161 6.95 8.80 -5.66
CA SER A 161 8.37 8.61 -5.31
C SER A 161 9.31 9.26 -6.32
N MET A 162 9.05 9.10 -7.62
CA MET A 162 9.84 9.75 -8.68
C MET A 162 9.81 11.28 -8.55
N ARG A 163 8.63 11.87 -8.37
CA ARG A 163 8.49 13.33 -8.26
C ARG A 163 9.14 13.87 -6.99
N VAL A 164 8.98 13.19 -5.87
CA VAL A 164 9.62 13.57 -4.60
C VAL A 164 11.14 13.44 -4.72
N TYR A 165 11.64 12.39 -5.37
CA TYR A 165 13.06 12.20 -5.62
C TYR A 165 13.65 13.26 -6.56
N ASP A 166 12.90 13.72 -7.58
CA ASP A 166 13.29 14.85 -8.41
C ASP A 166 13.52 16.11 -7.56
N GLY A 167 12.60 16.39 -6.64
CA GLY A 167 12.74 17.48 -5.67
C GLY A 167 13.96 17.30 -4.76
N TYR A 168 14.17 16.10 -4.24
CA TYR A 168 15.34 15.76 -3.43
C TYR A 168 16.66 16.04 -4.19
N LYS A 169 16.72 15.69 -5.47
CA LYS A 169 17.91 15.88 -6.33
C LYS A 169 18.14 17.31 -6.75
N SER A 170 17.09 18.05 -7.06
CA SER A 170 17.16 19.45 -7.54
C SER A 170 17.22 20.47 -6.41
N GLY A 171 16.84 20.11 -5.19
CA GLY A 171 16.67 21.04 -4.06
C GLY A 171 15.28 21.70 -4.04
N GLN A 172 14.42 21.47 -5.04
CA GLN A 172 13.06 21.98 -5.06
C GLN A 172 12.21 21.31 -3.99
N LYS A 173 11.41 22.10 -3.25
CA LYS A 173 10.51 21.54 -2.24
C LYS A 173 9.29 20.89 -2.88
N ILE A 174 9.39 19.58 -3.14
CA ILE A 174 8.29 18.72 -3.60
C ILE A 174 7.87 17.83 -2.43
N ILE A 175 6.58 17.86 -2.07
CA ILE A 175 6.03 17.12 -0.94
C ILE A 175 5.07 16.05 -1.44
N GLY A 176 5.42 14.78 -1.25
CA GLY A 176 4.52 13.65 -1.50
C GLY A 176 3.46 13.54 -0.39
N CYS A 177 2.21 13.54 -0.78
CA CYS A 177 1.06 13.51 0.11
C CYS A 177 0.36 12.15 0.02
N THR A 178 0.65 11.24 0.96
CA THR A 178 0.06 9.90 1.11
C THR A 178 0.22 9.41 2.55
N GLN A 179 -0.68 8.55 3.03
CA GLN A 179 -0.52 7.85 4.32
C GLN A 179 0.27 6.55 4.18
N ASP A 180 0.54 6.07 2.97
CA ASP A 180 1.23 4.81 2.79
C ASP A 180 2.60 4.85 3.49
N LYS A 181 2.84 3.85 4.35
CA LYS A 181 4.08 3.73 5.11
C LYS A 181 5.32 3.53 4.22
N ASP A 182 5.13 2.99 3.01
CA ASP A 182 6.22 2.64 2.11
C ASP A 182 6.93 3.88 1.57
N ARG A 183 6.25 5.06 1.59
CA ARG A 183 6.89 6.36 1.35
C ARG A 183 8.12 6.60 2.24
N LEU A 184 8.12 6.05 3.45
CA LEU A 184 9.18 6.27 4.42
C LEU A 184 10.52 5.62 4.01
N GLY A 185 10.51 4.70 3.05
CA GLY A 185 11.70 4.15 2.41
C GLY A 185 12.35 5.08 1.36
N ASN A 186 11.69 6.17 0.98
CA ASN A 186 12.08 7.02 -0.14
C ASN A 186 12.52 8.40 0.30
N MET A 187 13.62 8.91 -0.32
CA MET A 187 14.21 10.19 0.03
C MET A 187 13.36 11.37 -0.45
N GLY A 188 13.28 12.41 0.37
CA GLY A 188 12.60 13.66 0.09
C GLY A 188 11.53 13.99 1.13
N TRP A 189 10.63 14.91 0.79
CA TRP A 189 9.60 15.40 1.69
C TRP A 189 8.30 14.60 1.55
N TRP A 190 7.78 14.12 2.69
CA TRP A 190 6.56 13.32 2.76
C TRP A 190 5.61 13.85 3.81
N TYR A 191 4.32 13.79 3.52
CA TYR A 191 3.28 14.26 4.41
C TYR A 191 2.09 13.32 4.43
N ASP A 192 1.72 12.87 5.64
CA ASP A 192 0.53 12.07 5.87
C ASP A 192 -0.68 12.98 6.07
N HIS A 193 -1.34 13.30 4.97
CA HIS A 193 -2.47 14.20 5.00
C HIS A 193 -3.77 13.56 5.47
N ILE A 194 -3.85 12.24 5.50
CA ILE A 194 -5.06 11.52 5.91
C ILE A 194 -5.14 11.44 7.43
N ASN A 195 -4.05 11.09 8.09
CA ASN A 195 -4.02 10.93 9.55
C ASN A 195 -3.79 12.26 10.29
N ASP A 196 -3.44 13.34 9.60
CA ASP A 196 -3.38 14.70 10.20
C ASP A 196 -4.77 15.32 10.32
N SER A 197 -5.54 14.82 11.30
CA SER A 197 -6.93 15.21 11.51
C SER A 197 -7.11 16.63 12.09
N ASP A 198 -6.12 17.11 12.85
CA ASP A 198 -6.12 18.44 13.49
C ASP A 198 -5.37 19.50 12.68
N GLY A 199 -4.72 19.10 11.59
CA GLY A 199 -3.99 20.00 10.70
C GLY A 199 -2.65 20.50 11.24
N ASN A 200 -2.15 19.93 12.34
CA ASN A 200 -0.91 20.35 13.00
C ASN A 200 0.32 19.53 12.57
N GLY A 201 0.12 18.45 11.83
CA GLY A 201 1.22 17.61 11.32
C GLY A 201 2.13 18.39 10.36
N GLU A 202 3.43 18.07 10.42
CA GLU A 202 4.43 18.67 9.54
C GLU A 202 4.97 17.63 8.54
N PRO A 203 5.41 18.07 7.35
CA PRO A 203 6.09 17.18 6.42
C PRO A 203 7.37 16.64 7.03
N GLN A 204 7.62 15.37 6.82
CA GLN A 204 8.83 14.69 7.23
C GLN A 204 9.82 14.65 6.07
N PHE A 205 11.06 15.09 6.31
CA PHE A 205 12.14 14.92 5.35
C PHE A 205 12.87 13.61 5.62
N ILE A 206 12.85 12.73 4.63
CA ILE A 206 13.53 11.44 4.69
C ILE A 206 14.83 11.53 3.92
N ASP A 207 15.92 11.17 4.57
CA ASP A 207 17.25 11.11 3.97
C ASP A 207 18.10 10.02 4.62
N GLY A 208 19.09 9.54 3.87
CA GLY A 208 20.09 8.63 4.37
C GLY A 208 19.59 7.21 4.64
N LEU A 209 20.34 6.53 5.54
CA LEU A 209 20.07 5.14 5.91
C LEU A 209 18.83 4.98 6.78
N GLY A 210 18.58 5.94 7.67
CA GLY A 210 17.43 5.90 8.57
C GLY A 210 17.50 4.79 9.64
N GLU A 211 16.33 4.41 10.14
CA GLU A 211 16.18 3.45 11.22
C GLU A 211 14.97 2.54 11.06
N VAL A 212 14.93 1.44 11.81
CA VAL A 212 13.76 0.56 11.96
C VAL A 212 13.59 0.20 13.44
N TYR A 213 12.34 0.17 13.89
CA TYR A 213 11.98 -0.10 15.28
C TYR A 213 10.59 -0.68 15.43
N THR A 214 10.28 -1.18 16.64
CA THR A 214 8.92 -1.59 16.99
C THR A 214 8.24 -0.43 17.71
N ASP A 215 7.15 0.05 17.15
CA ASP A 215 6.28 1.01 17.81
C ASP A 215 5.35 0.28 18.79
N THR A 216 5.45 0.64 20.07
CA THR A 216 4.68 0.08 21.19
C THR A 216 3.67 1.08 21.76
N THR A 217 3.46 2.20 21.12
CA THR A 217 2.54 3.26 21.60
C THR A 217 1.07 2.82 21.50
N ASN A 218 0.77 1.86 20.64
CA ASN A 218 -0.55 1.28 20.48
C ASN A 218 -0.67 -0.09 21.18
N LYS A 219 -1.91 -0.57 21.40
CA LYS A 219 -2.18 -1.90 21.97
C LYS A 219 -1.56 -3.04 21.15
N THR A 220 -1.42 -2.84 19.85
CA THR A 220 -0.79 -3.80 18.94
C THR A 220 0.56 -3.21 18.52
N GLU A 221 1.63 -3.95 18.79
CA GLU A 221 2.97 -3.59 18.34
C GLU A 221 3.01 -3.55 16.80
N LYS A 222 3.57 -2.48 16.25
CA LYS A 222 3.75 -2.32 14.81
C LYS A 222 5.21 -2.08 14.48
N SER A 223 5.68 -2.63 13.37
CA SER A 223 6.99 -2.28 12.83
C SER A 223 6.90 -0.94 12.14
N TRP A 224 7.89 -0.12 12.37
CA TRP A 224 8.02 1.22 11.80
C TRP A 224 9.46 1.51 11.44
N GLY A 225 9.68 2.46 10.55
CA GLY A 225 11.02 2.86 10.16
C GLY A 225 11.01 3.99 9.15
N ASN A 226 12.20 4.44 8.78
CA ASN A 226 12.41 5.43 7.74
C ASN A 226 13.76 5.22 7.04
N GLY A 227 13.97 5.93 5.93
CA GLY A 227 15.18 5.82 5.13
C GLY A 227 15.35 4.44 4.48
N ARG A 228 16.55 4.17 3.95
CA ARG A 228 16.81 2.93 3.22
C ARG A 228 16.71 1.67 4.10
N LYS A 229 16.85 1.78 5.43
CA LYS A 229 16.61 0.64 6.33
C LYS A 229 15.18 0.12 6.27
N TRP A 230 14.20 1.00 6.01
CA TRP A 230 12.82 0.58 5.83
C TRP A 230 12.67 -0.31 4.60
N LEU A 231 13.29 0.03 3.47
CA LEU A 231 13.34 -0.83 2.29
C LEU A 231 14.01 -2.18 2.58
N TYR A 232 15.16 -2.21 3.29
CA TYR A 232 15.84 -3.45 3.65
C TYR A 232 14.99 -4.32 4.59
N TYR A 233 14.24 -3.69 5.49
CA TYR A 233 13.29 -4.38 6.34
C TYR A 233 12.18 -5.06 5.51
N GLN A 234 11.55 -4.32 4.58
CA GLN A 234 10.51 -4.88 3.71
C GLN A 234 11.06 -5.98 2.82
N TRP A 235 12.27 -5.83 2.32
CA TRP A 235 12.95 -6.85 1.53
C TRP A 235 13.19 -8.16 2.29
N LEU A 236 13.31 -8.10 3.63
CA LEU A 236 13.45 -9.28 4.50
C LEU A 236 12.13 -9.86 4.99
N VAL A 237 11.11 -9.04 5.20
CA VAL A 237 9.87 -9.45 5.87
C VAL A 237 8.72 -9.62 4.90
N GLY A 238 8.73 -8.87 3.80
CA GLY A 238 7.62 -8.79 2.86
C GLY A 238 6.51 -7.85 3.32
N ASP A 239 5.41 -7.85 2.58
CA ASP A 239 4.18 -7.13 2.92
C ASP A 239 2.95 -8.01 2.64
N GLY A 240 2.22 -8.35 3.70
CA GLY A 240 1.00 -9.16 3.58
C GLY A 240 -0.16 -8.42 2.91
N VAL A 241 -0.16 -7.07 2.89
CA VAL A 241 -1.18 -6.27 2.19
C VAL A 241 -0.96 -6.34 0.68
N ASP A 242 0.30 -6.40 0.26
CA ASP A 242 0.71 -6.54 -1.13
C ASP A 242 0.92 -8.00 -1.55
N ASN A 243 0.63 -8.94 -0.64
CA ASN A 243 0.63 -10.37 -0.90
C ASN A 243 1.99 -10.93 -1.33
N TYR A 244 3.08 -10.53 -0.65
CA TYR A 244 4.38 -11.16 -0.84
C TYR A 244 5.11 -11.40 0.49
N ASP A 245 5.74 -12.57 0.61
CA ASP A 245 6.65 -12.93 1.71
C ASP A 245 7.91 -13.55 1.08
N PRO A 246 9.10 -13.00 1.34
CA PRO A 246 10.36 -13.52 0.78
C PRO A 246 10.64 -14.99 1.04
N ARG A 247 9.87 -15.64 1.90
CA ARG A 247 10.00 -17.06 2.26
C ARG A 247 8.98 -17.97 1.57
N ASP A 248 8.06 -17.42 0.77
CA ASP A 248 6.97 -18.22 0.19
C ASP A 248 7.48 -19.27 -0.79
N ILE A 249 8.50 -18.95 -1.59
CA ILE A 249 9.15 -19.95 -2.45
C ILE A 249 9.77 -21.06 -1.61
N ALA A 250 10.46 -20.72 -0.51
CA ALA A 250 11.04 -21.73 0.38
C ALA A 250 9.96 -22.62 1.04
N LYS A 251 8.81 -22.05 1.39
CA LYS A 251 7.65 -22.81 1.89
C LYS A 251 7.11 -23.76 0.81
N GLN A 252 6.98 -23.31 -0.43
CA GLN A 252 6.55 -24.13 -1.56
C GLN A 252 7.50 -25.31 -1.78
N LEU A 253 8.82 -25.09 -1.63
CA LEU A 253 9.86 -26.12 -1.76
C LEU A 253 9.95 -27.05 -0.53
N GLY A 254 9.17 -26.82 0.53
CA GLY A 254 9.20 -27.60 1.76
C GLY A 254 10.48 -27.40 2.59
N LEU A 255 11.20 -26.29 2.39
CA LEU A 255 12.42 -25.99 3.13
C LEU A 255 12.09 -25.65 4.60
N LYS A 256 12.85 -26.24 5.52
CA LYS A 256 12.70 -25.97 6.96
C LYS A 256 13.43 -24.67 7.34
N LEU A 257 12.70 -23.56 7.36
CA LEU A 257 13.24 -22.27 7.77
C LEU A 257 13.15 -22.10 9.30
N LYS A 258 14.17 -21.46 9.88
CA LYS A 258 14.05 -20.91 11.23
C LYS A 258 13.01 -19.77 11.24
N SER A 259 12.30 -19.62 12.35
CA SER A 259 11.37 -18.51 12.51
C SER A 259 12.09 -17.17 12.28
N PHE A 260 11.58 -16.41 11.33
CA PHE A 260 12.05 -15.06 11.01
C PHE A 260 10.84 -14.16 10.76
N GLY A 261 10.82 -13.02 11.35
CA GLY A 261 9.71 -12.06 11.23
C GLY A 261 10.15 -10.68 11.66
N ALA A 262 9.19 -9.78 11.78
CA ALA A 262 9.39 -8.37 12.04
C ALA A 262 10.42 -8.06 13.14
N LYS A 263 10.25 -8.64 14.34
CA LYS A 263 11.17 -8.40 15.46
C LYS A 263 12.60 -8.87 15.18
N THR A 264 12.74 -9.98 14.45
CA THR A 264 14.06 -10.52 14.09
C THR A 264 14.74 -9.65 13.04
N ALA A 265 13.99 -9.17 12.05
CA ALA A 265 14.52 -8.26 11.02
C ALA A 265 14.95 -6.91 11.63
N ILE A 266 14.14 -6.34 12.52
CA ILE A 266 14.50 -5.10 13.25
C ILE A 266 15.79 -5.32 14.05
N LYS A 267 15.86 -6.40 14.83
CA LYS A 267 17.06 -6.72 15.61
C LYS A 267 18.30 -6.89 14.75
N LEU A 268 18.15 -7.46 13.54
CA LEU A 268 19.25 -7.63 12.58
C LEU A 268 19.73 -6.29 12.02
N LEU A 269 18.79 -5.41 11.61
CA LEU A 269 19.11 -4.18 10.89
C LEU A 269 19.49 -3.01 11.82
N THR A 270 18.98 -2.97 13.05
CA THR A 270 19.20 -1.84 13.97
C THR A 270 20.69 -1.48 14.18
N PRO A 271 21.61 -2.44 14.43
CA PRO A 271 23.01 -2.11 14.69
C PRO A 271 23.80 -1.68 13.45
N LEU A 272 23.31 -1.94 12.25
CA LEU A 272 24.02 -1.69 11.00
C LEU A 272 24.03 -0.19 10.66
N GLN A 273 25.17 0.31 10.18
CA GLN A 273 25.41 1.75 9.99
C GLN A 273 25.55 2.16 8.52
N THR A 274 25.65 1.19 7.61
CA THR A 274 25.87 1.46 6.19
C THR A 274 24.93 0.62 5.32
N ASP A 275 24.67 1.11 4.10
CA ASP A 275 23.93 0.34 3.10
C ASP A 275 24.59 -0.99 2.79
N LYS A 276 25.93 -1.00 2.72
CA LYS A 276 26.69 -2.22 2.46
C LYS A 276 26.42 -3.28 3.53
N GLU A 277 26.48 -2.94 4.79
CA GLU A 277 26.18 -3.87 5.90
C GLU A 277 24.72 -4.37 5.84
N CYS A 278 23.77 -3.49 5.53
CA CYS A 278 22.36 -3.87 5.43
C CYS A 278 22.12 -4.82 4.24
N ILE A 279 22.69 -4.52 3.07
CA ILE A 279 22.56 -5.37 1.87
C ILE A 279 23.24 -6.72 2.13
N GLN A 280 24.40 -6.74 2.78
CA GLN A 280 25.09 -7.98 3.18
C GLN A 280 24.19 -8.83 4.10
N ALA A 281 23.55 -8.21 5.09
CA ALA A 281 22.66 -8.92 6.01
C ALA A 281 21.43 -9.51 5.28
N VAL A 282 20.89 -8.78 4.30
CA VAL A 282 19.82 -9.29 3.42
C VAL A 282 20.33 -10.46 2.60
N HIS A 283 21.47 -10.31 1.92
CA HIS A 283 22.10 -11.37 1.11
C HIS A 283 22.31 -12.65 1.92
N ASP A 284 22.92 -12.54 3.10
CA ASP A 284 23.21 -13.70 3.95
C ASP A 284 21.93 -14.42 4.39
N LYS A 285 20.83 -13.69 4.58
CA LYS A 285 19.52 -14.26 4.89
C LYS A 285 18.91 -15.04 3.73
N TYR A 286 18.97 -14.51 2.53
CA TYR A 286 18.48 -15.22 1.36
C TYR A 286 19.35 -16.47 1.06
N LEU A 287 20.67 -16.37 1.19
CA LEU A 287 21.57 -17.51 1.10
C LEU A 287 21.28 -18.57 2.19
N GLU A 288 21.00 -18.15 3.43
CA GLU A 288 20.59 -19.06 4.51
C GLU A 288 19.26 -19.76 4.19
N TRP A 289 18.29 -19.05 3.57
CA TRP A 289 16.97 -19.61 3.29
C TRP A 289 16.95 -20.56 2.10
N TYR A 290 17.71 -20.26 1.05
CA TYR A 290 17.61 -20.94 -0.25
C TYR A 290 18.83 -21.79 -0.60
N GLY A 291 19.98 -21.56 0.03
CA GLY A 291 21.25 -22.16 -0.36
C GLY A 291 21.83 -21.53 -1.63
N ALA A 292 22.99 -22.01 -2.07
CA ALA A 292 23.68 -21.48 -3.24
C ALA A 292 23.31 -22.21 -4.55
N GLU A 293 22.64 -23.36 -4.45
CA GLU A 293 22.28 -24.19 -5.60
C GLU A 293 21.07 -23.62 -6.34
N GLN A 294 20.96 -23.93 -7.63
CA GLN A 294 19.77 -23.65 -8.41
C GLN A 294 18.61 -24.56 -8.02
N PHE A 295 17.41 -24.02 -8.06
CA PHE A 295 16.17 -24.74 -7.82
C PHE A 295 15.06 -24.23 -8.74
N SER A 296 13.93 -24.94 -8.75
CA SER A 296 12.76 -24.51 -9.54
C SER A 296 11.54 -24.39 -8.64
N TYR A 297 10.70 -23.38 -8.91
CA TYR A 297 9.42 -23.19 -8.25
C TYR A 297 8.31 -22.92 -9.27
N ILE A 298 7.05 -23.02 -8.86
CA ILE A 298 5.87 -22.77 -9.67
C ILE A 298 5.31 -21.40 -9.31
N ALA A 299 5.22 -20.50 -10.29
CA ALA A 299 4.61 -19.19 -10.12
C ALA A 299 3.07 -19.27 -10.11
N TYR A 300 2.42 -18.17 -9.71
CA TYR A 300 0.95 -18.08 -9.60
C TYR A 300 0.23 -18.36 -10.94
N ASP A 301 0.87 -18.10 -12.06
CA ASP A 301 0.38 -18.33 -13.42
C ASP A 301 0.71 -19.75 -13.96
N GLU A 302 1.10 -20.66 -13.09
CA GLU A 302 1.50 -22.06 -13.38
C GLU A 302 2.83 -22.19 -14.17
N THR A 303 3.56 -21.10 -14.42
CA THR A 303 4.87 -21.18 -15.06
C THR A 303 5.93 -21.68 -14.07
N VAL A 304 6.90 -22.44 -14.62
CA VAL A 304 8.03 -22.98 -13.84
C VAL A 304 9.25 -22.07 -14.05
N HIS A 305 9.81 -21.59 -12.96
CA HIS A 305 10.99 -20.75 -12.96
C HIS A 305 12.18 -21.50 -12.34
N SER A 306 13.30 -21.57 -13.09
CA SER A 306 14.58 -22.06 -12.58
C SER A 306 15.45 -20.89 -12.18
N VAL A 307 15.79 -20.80 -10.91
CA VAL A 307 16.39 -19.61 -10.27
C VAL A 307 17.46 -20.02 -9.26
N ASP A 308 18.31 -19.06 -8.88
CA ASP A 308 19.09 -19.12 -7.64
C ASP A 308 18.56 -18.13 -6.60
N TYR A 309 19.16 -18.11 -5.41
CA TYR A 309 18.72 -17.22 -4.33
C TYR A 309 18.84 -15.73 -4.68
N ILE A 310 19.74 -15.32 -5.59
CA ILE A 310 19.89 -13.92 -6.01
C ILE A 310 18.74 -13.50 -6.93
N ASP A 311 18.25 -14.43 -7.76
CA ASP A 311 17.06 -14.18 -8.58
C ASP A 311 15.82 -14.01 -7.69
N VAL A 312 15.73 -14.79 -6.59
CA VAL A 312 14.70 -14.61 -5.57
C VAL A 312 14.86 -13.26 -4.83
N MET A 313 16.10 -12.87 -4.50
CA MET A 313 16.37 -11.53 -3.96
C MET A 313 15.86 -10.44 -4.91
N GLN A 314 16.12 -10.56 -6.23
CA GLN A 314 15.65 -9.60 -7.23
C GLN A 314 14.12 -9.51 -7.25
N LEU A 315 13.43 -10.68 -7.27
CA LEU A 315 11.98 -10.74 -7.29
C LEU A 315 11.36 -9.94 -6.14
N TYR A 316 11.79 -10.19 -4.92
CA TYR A 316 11.24 -9.52 -3.74
C TYR A 316 11.76 -8.09 -3.54
N PHE A 317 12.93 -7.76 -4.09
CA PHE A 317 13.38 -6.38 -4.18
C PHE A 317 12.45 -5.55 -5.07
N ASP A 318 12.04 -6.11 -6.22
CA ASP A 318 11.13 -5.43 -7.15
C ASP A 318 9.70 -5.31 -6.60
N CYS A 319 9.29 -6.16 -5.66
CA CYS A 319 8.06 -5.97 -4.89
C CYS A 319 8.17 -4.80 -3.89
N ALA A 320 9.28 -4.74 -3.15
CA ALA A 320 9.44 -3.86 -1.99
C ALA A 320 9.83 -2.42 -2.35
N ARG A 321 10.57 -2.22 -3.44
CA ARG A 321 11.12 -0.90 -3.76
C ARG A 321 10.12 -0.03 -4.52
N MET A 322 10.14 1.26 -4.26
CA MET A 322 9.54 2.29 -5.11
C MET A 322 10.55 2.79 -6.15
N LEU A 323 10.06 3.13 -7.34
CA LEU A 323 10.89 3.68 -8.41
C LEU A 323 11.27 5.15 -8.08
N ARG A 324 12.51 5.54 -8.39
CA ARG A 324 13.02 6.90 -8.13
C ARG A 324 13.02 7.79 -9.37
N PHE A 325 12.99 7.18 -10.55
CA PHE A 325 12.94 7.87 -11.86
C PHE A 325 12.41 6.92 -12.92
N GLU A 326 12.03 7.45 -14.05
CA GLU A 326 11.55 6.66 -15.17
C GLU A 326 12.61 5.66 -15.64
N GLY A 327 12.24 4.38 -15.72
CA GLY A 327 13.16 3.30 -16.08
C GLY A 327 14.18 2.94 -14.99
N ASP A 328 13.93 3.25 -13.72
CA ASP A 328 14.79 2.87 -12.59
C ASP A 328 14.87 1.33 -12.46
N LYS A 329 15.91 0.76 -13.06
CA LYS A 329 16.21 -0.68 -13.00
C LYS A 329 17.44 -0.92 -12.14
N VAL A 330 17.25 -1.61 -11.03
CA VAL A 330 18.33 -2.06 -10.15
C VAL A 330 18.51 -3.56 -10.34
N CYS A 331 19.70 -3.98 -10.74
CA CYS A 331 20.06 -5.40 -10.81
C CYS A 331 20.81 -5.79 -9.53
N VAL A 332 20.17 -6.58 -8.68
CA VAL A 332 20.71 -7.04 -7.40
C VAL A 332 22.03 -7.79 -7.60
N ARG A 333 22.12 -8.67 -8.59
CA ARG A 333 23.34 -9.42 -8.92
C ARG A 333 24.52 -8.49 -9.27
N THR A 334 24.25 -7.42 -10.04
CA THR A 334 25.28 -6.42 -10.35
C THR A 334 25.68 -5.61 -9.13
N MET A 335 24.72 -5.31 -8.24
CA MET A 335 24.99 -4.60 -7.00
C MET A 335 25.89 -5.43 -6.08
N LEU A 336 25.60 -6.69 -5.87
CA LEU A 336 26.41 -7.61 -5.05
C LEU A 336 27.83 -7.77 -5.63
N LYS A 337 27.97 -7.93 -6.94
CA LYS A 337 29.31 -7.97 -7.59
C LYS A 337 30.15 -6.74 -7.29
N LYS A 338 29.56 -5.54 -7.34
CA LYS A 338 30.26 -4.29 -7.03
C LYS A 338 30.67 -4.20 -5.56
N MET A 339 29.98 -4.88 -4.67
CA MET A 339 30.31 -4.97 -3.23
C MET A 339 31.40 -5.99 -2.95
N GLY A 340 31.68 -6.91 -3.87
CA GLY A 340 32.66 -8.00 -3.74
C GLY A 340 32.10 -9.21 -3.00
N ASP A 341 30.77 -9.40 -3.00
CA ASP A 341 30.08 -10.45 -2.23
C ASP A 341 29.77 -11.70 -3.10
N ILE A 342 29.93 -11.62 -4.43
CA ILE A 342 29.79 -12.74 -5.40
C ILE A 342 30.78 -12.61 -6.56
#